data_50f9f785d5fdb7abb747559e160931a5
#
_entry.id   50f9f785d5fdb7abb747559e160931a5
#
_cell.length_a   1.000
_cell.length_b   1.000
_cell.length_c   1.000
_cell.angle_alpha   90.00
_cell.angle_beta   90.00
_cell.angle_gamma   90.00
#
_symmetry.space_group_name_H-M   'P 1'
#
loop_
_entity.id
_entity.type
_entity.pdbx_description
1 polymer ?
#
loop_
_entity_poly.entity_id
_entity_poly.type
_entity_poly.pdbx_seq_one_letter_code
_entity_poly.pdbx_strand_id
1 'polypeptide(L)'
;MGSEMCIRDSEGVDIAVGTGVPIGSSGPGTVIVAGWVGGYGNMVVVAHGGGLSTAYAHMSRIAVSNGQQVSTGSVLGAVGCTGHCFGPHVHFEVRVNGAAVDPIPYL
;
A
#
# COMPACT_ATOMS: atom_id res chain seq x y z
N MET A 1 11.14 -6.18 16.95
CA MET A 1 10.49 -5.98 15.80
C MET A 1 10.42 -4.61 15.37
N GLY A 2 11.12 -4.24 14.46
CA GLY A 2 11.18 -2.90 13.99
C GLY A 2 9.83 -2.38 13.60
N SER A 3 9.20 -2.97 12.68
CA SER A 3 7.86 -2.58 12.40
C SER A 3 6.93 -3.57 13.03
N GLU A 4 5.90 -3.03 13.57
CA GLU A 4 4.92 -3.80 14.26
C GLU A 4 3.74 -4.01 13.36
N MET A 5 3.29 -5.23 13.25
CA MET A 5 2.02 -5.47 12.61
C MET A 5 0.93 -5.31 13.64
N CYS A 6 0.26 -4.17 13.59
CA CYS A 6 -0.75 -3.83 14.58
C CYS A 6 -2.02 -4.65 14.40
N ILE A 7 -2.46 -4.79 13.16
CA ILE A 7 -3.71 -5.47 12.83
C ILE A 7 -3.48 -6.30 11.59
N ARG A 8 -3.96 -7.51 11.62
CA ARG A 8 -3.91 -8.38 10.44
C ARG A 8 -5.28 -9.02 10.27
N ASP A 9 -5.84 -8.87 9.08
CA ASP A 9 -7.12 -9.48 8.74
C ASP A 9 -7.08 -9.98 7.31
N SER A 10 -8.22 -10.45 6.79
CA SER A 10 -8.28 -11.00 5.44
C SER A 10 -8.11 -9.94 4.36
N GLU A 11 -8.20 -8.67 4.71
CA GLU A 11 -8.08 -7.58 3.74
C GLU A 11 -6.73 -6.91 3.71
N GLY A 12 -5.84 -7.27 4.62
CA GLY A 12 -4.53 -6.65 4.62
C GLY A 12 -3.86 -6.69 5.96
N VAL A 13 -2.76 -5.98 6.07
CA VAL A 13 -2.00 -5.84 7.29
C VAL A 13 -1.62 -4.38 7.48
N ASP A 14 -1.75 -3.90 8.71
CA ASP A 14 -1.35 -2.54 9.08
C ASP A 14 0.03 -2.59 9.72
N ILE A 15 0.93 -1.78 9.18
CA ILE A 15 2.31 -1.71 9.67
C ILE A 15 2.51 -0.34 10.30
N ALA A 16 2.73 -0.31 11.61
CA ALA A 16 2.89 0.93 12.33
C ALA A 16 4.31 1.47 12.14
N VAL A 17 4.41 2.62 11.50
CA VAL A 17 5.67 3.33 11.26
C VAL A 17 5.41 4.82 11.34
N GLY A 18 6.45 5.61 11.45
CA GLY A 18 6.31 7.05 11.57
C GLY A 18 5.82 7.73 10.30
N THR A 19 5.11 8.84 10.46
CA THR A 19 4.69 9.67 9.34
C THR A 19 5.90 10.15 8.54
N GLY A 20 5.81 10.10 7.23
CA GLY A 20 6.87 10.56 6.34
C GLY A 20 7.86 9.48 5.93
N VAL A 21 7.81 8.29 6.54
CA VAL A 21 8.67 7.20 6.12
C VAL A 21 8.31 6.80 4.68
N PRO A 22 9.29 6.69 3.77
CA PRO A 22 9.01 6.32 2.39
C PRO A 22 8.43 4.92 2.28
N ILE A 23 7.45 4.78 1.37
CA ILE A 23 6.84 3.48 1.06
C ILE A 23 7.35 3.05 -0.30
N GLY A 24 8.04 1.90 -0.33
CA GLY A 24 8.54 1.32 -1.57
C GLY A 24 7.60 0.25 -2.11
N SER A 25 7.57 0.11 -3.43
CA SER A 25 6.79 -0.95 -4.07
C SER A 25 7.38 -2.32 -3.72
N SER A 26 6.52 -3.28 -3.42
CA SER A 26 6.95 -4.64 -3.09
C SER A 26 7.45 -5.42 -4.31
N GLY A 27 7.15 -4.94 -5.51
CA GLY A 27 7.59 -5.59 -6.74
C GLY A 27 7.41 -4.68 -7.95
N PRO A 28 7.90 -5.10 -9.12
CA PRO A 28 7.73 -4.31 -10.33
C PRO A 28 6.28 -4.37 -10.82
N GLY A 29 5.85 -3.34 -11.50
CA GLY A 29 4.50 -3.31 -12.06
C GLY A 29 4.10 -1.95 -12.57
N THR A 30 2.80 -1.78 -12.77
CA THR A 30 2.21 -0.54 -13.26
C THR A 30 1.25 0.02 -12.22
N VAL A 31 1.36 1.30 -11.94
CA VAL A 31 0.44 1.98 -11.02
C VAL A 31 -0.92 2.10 -11.69
N ILE A 32 -1.94 1.51 -11.07
CA ILE A 32 -3.31 1.55 -11.59
C ILE A 32 -4.25 2.41 -10.75
N VAL A 33 -3.85 2.79 -9.55
CA VAL A 33 -4.56 3.75 -8.70
C VAL A 33 -3.52 4.62 -8.01
N ALA A 34 -3.70 5.94 -8.08
CA ALA A 34 -2.87 6.88 -7.33
C ALA A 34 -3.75 8.09 -6.99
N GLY A 35 -4.26 8.13 -5.76
CA GLY A 35 -5.14 9.20 -5.34
C GLY A 35 -5.96 8.86 -4.11
N TRP A 36 -6.92 9.71 -3.82
CA TRP A 36 -7.80 9.54 -2.66
C TRP A 36 -8.88 8.50 -2.96
N VAL A 37 -9.03 7.54 -2.08
CA VAL A 37 -10.04 6.47 -2.20
C VAL A 37 -10.74 6.29 -0.84
N GLY A 38 -11.90 6.88 -0.68
CA GLY A 38 -12.78 6.67 0.46
C GLY A 38 -12.08 6.52 1.80
N GLY A 39 -12.36 5.47 2.55
CA GLY A 39 -11.75 5.20 3.84
C GLY A 39 -10.25 4.88 3.79
N TYR A 40 -9.72 4.58 2.61
CA TYR A 40 -8.29 4.32 2.46
C TYR A 40 -7.44 5.60 2.47
N GLY A 41 -8.06 6.76 2.24
CA GLY A 41 -7.30 7.99 2.10
C GLY A 41 -6.47 8.01 0.83
N ASN A 42 -5.26 8.55 0.90
CA ASN A 42 -4.34 8.51 -0.23
C ASN A 42 -3.84 7.07 -0.43
N MET A 43 -4.10 6.53 -1.61
CA MET A 43 -3.86 5.13 -1.91
C MET A 43 -3.13 4.96 -3.22
N VAL A 44 -2.21 4.00 -3.27
CA VAL A 44 -1.55 3.56 -4.50
C VAL A 44 -1.79 2.07 -4.65
N VAL A 45 -2.16 1.64 -5.85
CA VAL A 45 -2.25 0.22 -6.20
C VAL A 45 -1.33 -0.05 -7.38
N VAL A 46 -0.50 -1.07 -7.23
CA VAL A 46 0.44 -1.51 -8.27
C VAL A 46 -0.01 -2.87 -8.79
N ALA A 47 -0.22 -2.96 -10.09
CA ALA A 47 -0.55 -4.23 -10.76
C ALA A 47 0.73 -4.90 -11.21
N HIS A 48 0.94 -6.13 -10.73
CA HIS A 48 2.17 -6.88 -11.00
C HIS A 48 2.03 -7.89 -12.14
N GLY A 49 0.83 -8.05 -12.69
CA GLY A 49 0.54 -9.01 -13.73
C GLY A 49 -0.05 -10.30 -13.15
N GLY A 50 -0.68 -11.11 -14.02
CA GLY A 50 -1.29 -12.36 -13.59
C GLY A 50 -2.42 -12.22 -12.59
N GLY A 51 -3.07 -11.08 -12.54
CA GLY A 51 -4.14 -10.81 -11.59
C GLY A 51 -3.66 -10.41 -10.20
N LEU A 52 -2.34 -10.31 -9.98
CA LEU A 52 -1.78 -9.94 -8.68
C LEU A 52 -1.55 -8.43 -8.62
N SER A 53 -2.01 -7.81 -7.54
CA SER A 53 -1.72 -6.40 -7.28
C SER A 53 -1.48 -6.19 -5.80
N THR A 54 -0.80 -5.08 -5.47
CA THR A 54 -0.58 -4.68 -4.08
C THR A 54 -1.12 -3.27 -3.88
N ALA A 55 -1.70 -3.02 -2.70
CA ALA A 55 -2.31 -1.75 -2.37
C ALA A 55 -1.67 -1.18 -1.12
N TYR A 56 -1.46 0.13 -1.12
CA TYR A 56 -0.80 0.86 -0.04
C TYR A 56 -1.68 2.06 0.30
N ALA A 57 -2.16 2.14 1.52
CA ALA A 57 -3.18 3.11 1.90
C ALA A 57 -2.75 4.01 3.05
N HIS A 58 -3.57 5.03 3.33
CA HIS A 58 -3.40 6.02 4.40
C HIS A 58 -2.12 6.84 4.27
N MET A 59 -1.64 7.01 3.05
CA MET A 59 -0.39 7.72 2.78
C MET A 59 -0.54 9.21 3.03
N SER A 60 0.53 9.88 3.50
CA SER A 60 0.53 11.32 3.67
C SER A 60 0.67 12.03 2.33
N ARG A 61 1.40 11.41 1.38
CA ARG A 61 1.51 11.94 0.03
C ARG A 61 1.81 10.81 -0.93
N ILE A 62 1.50 11.06 -2.21
CA ILE A 62 1.70 10.11 -3.30
C ILE A 62 2.77 10.68 -4.23
N ALA A 63 3.75 9.86 -4.59
CA ALA A 63 4.88 10.27 -5.43
C ALA A 63 4.81 9.72 -6.85
N VAL A 64 3.76 8.97 -7.19
CA VAL A 64 3.62 8.34 -8.50
C VAL A 64 2.28 8.71 -9.12
N SER A 65 2.11 8.39 -10.39
CA SER A 65 0.88 8.68 -11.14
C SER A 65 0.33 7.40 -11.77
N ASN A 66 -0.98 7.41 -12.05
CA ASN A 66 -1.61 6.30 -12.76
C ASN A 66 -0.89 6.05 -14.07
N GLY A 67 -0.61 4.79 -14.37
CA GLY A 67 0.08 4.37 -15.58
C GLY A 67 1.59 4.35 -15.47
N GLN A 68 2.15 4.85 -14.37
CA GLN A 68 3.60 4.86 -14.18
C GLN A 68 4.13 3.45 -13.95
N GLN A 69 5.24 3.13 -14.59
CA GLN A 69 5.95 1.86 -14.34
C GLN A 69 6.84 2.02 -13.14
N VAL A 70 6.84 1.02 -12.25
CA VAL A 70 7.67 1.01 -11.05
C VAL A 70 8.45 -0.29 -10.95
N SER A 71 9.56 -0.23 -10.20
CA SER A 71 10.39 -1.40 -9.88
C SER A 71 10.26 -1.70 -8.40
N THR A 72 10.78 -2.85 -7.99
CA THR A 72 10.86 -3.18 -6.56
C THR A 72 11.62 -2.08 -5.84
N GLY A 73 11.04 -1.57 -4.76
CA GLY A 73 11.64 -0.50 -3.97
C GLY A 73 11.40 0.91 -4.49
N SER A 74 10.79 1.09 -5.68
CA SER A 74 10.44 2.43 -6.16
C SER A 74 9.56 3.12 -5.13
N VAL A 75 9.88 4.37 -4.78
CA VAL A 75 9.11 5.11 -3.77
C VAL A 75 7.76 5.47 -4.34
N LEU A 76 6.70 5.00 -3.69
CA LEU A 76 5.32 5.27 -4.08
C LEU A 76 4.76 6.51 -3.38
N GLY A 77 5.29 6.83 -2.22
CA GLY A 77 4.86 7.95 -1.41
C GLY A 77 5.40 7.83 -0.01
N ALA A 78 4.69 8.37 0.97
CA ALA A 78 5.13 8.37 2.36
C ALA A 78 4.00 7.98 3.30
N VAL A 79 4.38 7.37 4.41
CA VAL A 79 3.46 6.94 5.46
C VAL A 79 2.73 8.15 6.03
N GLY A 80 1.45 7.99 6.32
CA GLY A 80 0.65 9.03 6.92
C GLY A 80 -0.51 8.44 7.71
N CYS A 81 -1.56 9.25 7.84
CA CYS A 81 -2.75 8.87 8.56
C CYS A 81 -3.97 9.49 7.89
N THR A 82 -4.08 9.32 6.58
CA THR A 82 -5.21 9.84 5.82
C THR A 82 -6.31 8.78 5.72
N GLY A 83 -7.54 9.24 5.55
CA GLY A 83 -8.69 8.35 5.55
C GLY A 83 -9.02 7.85 6.96
N HIS A 84 -9.53 6.63 7.08
CA HIS A 84 -9.88 6.05 8.38
C HIS A 84 -8.64 5.45 9.01
N CYS A 85 -7.98 6.20 9.86
CA CYS A 85 -6.82 5.70 10.56
C CYS A 85 -6.80 6.20 12.01
N PHE A 86 -6.07 5.50 12.86
CA PHE A 86 -5.96 5.83 14.29
C PHE A 86 -4.53 6.17 14.71
N GLY A 87 -3.61 6.25 13.77
CA GLY A 87 -2.22 6.60 14.01
C GLY A 87 -1.43 6.35 12.75
N PRO A 88 -0.21 6.94 12.61
CA PRO A 88 0.57 6.77 11.40
C PRO A 88 0.87 5.29 11.13
N HIS A 89 0.48 4.82 9.95
CA HIS A 89 0.75 3.45 9.53
C HIS A 89 0.52 3.35 8.03
N VAL A 90 1.02 2.28 7.43
CA VAL A 90 0.66 1.91 6.07
C VAL A 90 -0.24 0.68 6.13
N HIS A 91 -1.37 0.74 5.44
CA HIS A 91 -2.24 -0.42 5.27
C HIS A 91 -1.84 -1.08 3.96
N PHE A 92 -1.36 -2.29 4.04
CA PHE A 92 -0.87 -3.04 2.89
C PHE A 92 -1.82 -4.18 2.58
N GLU A 93 -2.25 -4.27 1.31
CA GLU A 93 -3.11 -5.36 0.84
C GLU A 93 -2.46 -6.05 -0.34
N VAL A 94 -2.66 -7.36 -0.42
CA VAL A 94 -2.40 -8.13 -1.63
C VAL A 94 -3.74 -8.50 -2.21
N ARG A 95 -3.93 -8.27 -3.50
CA ARG A 95 -5.18 -8.56 -4.20
C ARG A 95 -4.91 -9.54 -5.33
N VAL A 96 -5.72 -10.57 -5.41
CA VAL A 96 -5.68 -11.55 -6.49
C VAL A 96 -6.97 -11.42 -7.26
N ASN A 97 -6.89 -11.06 -8.54
CA ASN A 97 -8.04 -10.80 -9.40
C ASN A 97 -8.99 -9.78 -8.78
N GLY A 98 -8.43 -8.77 -8.11
CA GLY A 98 -9.18 -7.67 -7.50
C GLY A 98 -9.67 -7.94 -6.09
N ALA A 99 -9.59 -9.17 -5.59
CA ALA A 99 -10.05 -9.52 -4.26
C ALA A 99 -8.89 -9.50 -3.27
N ALA A 100 -9.07 -8.82 -2.13
CA ALA A 100 -8.06 -8.79 -1.08
C ALA A 100 -7.90 -10.18 -0.48
N VAL A 101 -6.65 -10.57 -0.26
CA VAL A 101 -6.30 -11.87 0.32
C VAL A 101 -5.32 -11.66 1.47
N ASP A 102 -5.06 -12.72 2.25
CA ASP A 102 -4.09 -12.65 3.32
C ASP A 102 -2.72 -12.31 2.73
N PRO A 103 -2.09 -11.20 3.13
CA PRO A 103 -0.83 -10.77 2.55
C PRO A 103 0.38 -11.54 3.05
N ILE A 104 0.27 -12.26 4.16
CA ILE A 104 1.41 -12.88 4.81
C ILE A 104 2.23 -13.79 3.87
N PRO A 105 1.61 -14.67 3.06
CA PRO A 105 2.40 -15.51 2.16
C PRO A 105 3.20 -14.74 1.11
N TYR A 106 2.90 -13.45 0.92
CA TYR A 106 3.52 -12.64 -0.12
C TYR A 106 4.55 -11.65 0.42
N LEU A 107 4.73 -11.60 1.73
CA LEU A 107 5.67 -10.66 2.37
C LEU A 107 7.11 -11.16 2.41
#